data_fd1a6deb21b781266cc67f08c250df4b
#
_entry.id   fd1a6deb21b781266cc67f08c250df4b
#
_cell.length_a   1.000
_cell.length_b   1.000
_cell.length_c   1.000
_cell.angle_alpha   90.00
_cell.angle_beta   90.00
_cell.angle_gamma   90.00
#
_symmetry.space_group_name_H-M   'P 1'
#
loop_
_entity.id
_entity.type
_entity.pdbx_description
1 polymer ?
#
loop_
_entity_poly.entity_id
_entity_poly.type
_entity_poly.pdbx_seq_one_letter_code
_entity_poly.pdbx_strand_id
1 'polypeptide(L)'
;MATLLPNGRMQICGYSGTPSIWGPLVGGMIYTYAAGTSTPKATYTTAAANVENDNPVVLDARGEATIFWDGTYKVVVRDADDNILYTVDNVTADISASNIVYGDETLAFILLNNLSHVVDSIADLKLVERTLYTSAFVKGYYAAGDGGGGHYFYDSTDT
;
A
#
# COMPACT_ATOMS: atom_id res chain seq x y z
N MET A 1 -2.84 9.19 -2.37
CA MET A 1 -4.27 9.12 -2.00
C MET A 1 -4.36 8.24 -0.76
N ALA A 2 -4.93 8.74 0.32
CA ALA A 2 -5.06 7.97 1.56
C ALA A 2 -6.16 6.91 1.44
N THR A 3 -5.98 5.78 2.11
CA THR A 3 -6.87 4.62 2.04
C THR A 3 -7.61 4.43 3.35
N LEU A 4 -8.91 4.17 3.29
CA LEU A 4 -9.73 3.83 4.44
C LEU A 4 -9.62 2.32 4.72
N LEU A 5 -9.59 1.96 6.00
CA LEU A 5 -9.81 0.57 6.40
C LEU A 5 -11.22 0.10 5.98
N PRO A 6 -11.43 -1.22 5.71
CA PRO A 6 -12.60 -1.74 4.97
C PRO A 6 -13.99 -1.35 5.48
N ASN A 7 -14.13 -0.84 6.69
CA ASN A 7 -15.44 -0.57 7.30
C ASN A 7 -15.84 0.93 7.37
N GLY A 8 -15.12 1.82 6.70
CA GLY A 8 -15.43 3.26 6.67
C GLY A 8 -15.25 3.99 7.99
N ARG A 9 -15.62 3.38 9.11
CA ARG A 9 -15.30 3.83 10.48
C ARG A 9 -14.66 2.68 11.24
N MET A 10 -13.59 2.98 11.94
CA MET A 10 -12.92 2.02 12.80
C MET A 10 -13.50 2.09 14.21
N GLN A 11 -14.00 0.98 14.73
CA GLN A 11 -14.36 0.84 16.12
C GLN A 11 -13.30 0.04 16.86
N ILE A 12 -12.85 0.57 17.98
CA ILE A 12 -11.94 -0.12 18.89
C ILE A 12 -12.67 -0.49 20.17
N CYS A 13 -12.52 -1.76 20.57
CA CYS A 13 -12.99 -2.26 21.85
C CYS A 13 -11.79 -2.66 22.71
N GLY A 14 -11.93 -2.49 24.01
CA GLY A 14 -10.92 -2.83 24.99
C GLY A 14 -11.48 -2.88 26.40
N TYR A 15 -10.61 -3.19 27.34
CA TYR A 15 -10.91 -3.06 28.77
C TYR A 15 -10.61 -1.63 29.19
N SER A 16 -11.60 -0.95 29.79
CA SER A 16 -11.44 0.41 30.31
C SER A 16 -12.26 0.63 31.57
N GLY A 17 -11.92 1.68 32.32
CA GLY A 17 -12.63 2.09 33.55
C GLY A 17 -12.25 1.30 34.81
N THR A 18 -12.92 1.65 35.91
CA THR A 18 -12.76 1.02 37.23
C THR A 18 -14.15 0.70 37.82
N PRO A 19 -14.56 -0.59 37.89
CA PRO A 19 -13.85 -1.79 37.46
C PRO A 19 -13.69 -1.89 35.96
N SER A 20 -12.62 -2.57 35.51
CA SER A 20 -12.31 -2.73 34.09
C SER A 20 -13.37 -3.58 33.37
N ILE A 21 -14.05 -3.01 32.40
CA ILE A 21 -15.13 -3.65 31.65
C ILE A 21 -14.76 -3.68 30.16
N TRP A 22 -15.02 -4.80 29.50
CA TRP A 22 -14.85 -4.93 28.04
C TRP A 22 -15.98 -4.18 27.30
N GLY A 23 -15.63 -3.33 26.37
CA GLY A 23 -16.60 -2.59 25.56
C GLY A 23 -15.94 -1.65 24.55
N PRO A 24 -16.76 -0.79 23.90
CA PRO A 24 -16.22 0.28 23.07
C PRO A 24 -15.27 1.18 23.86
N LEU A 25 -14.14 1.51 23.28
CA LEU A 25 -13.09 2.30 23.93
C LEU A 25 -13.43 3.80 23.82
N VAL A 26 -14.43 4.22 24.58
CA VAL A 26 -14.92 5.61 24.61
C VAL A 26 -13.83 6.54 25.10
N GLY A 27 -13.53 7.61 24.35
CA GLY A 27 -12.50 8.58 24.70
C GLY A 27 -11.07 8.02 24.60
N GLY A 28 -10.91 6.79 24.11
CA GLY A 28 -9.60 6.23 23.83
C GLY A 28 -8.87 7.03 22.76
N MET A 29 -7.56 6.90 22.73
CA MET A 29 -6.67 7.70 21.90
C MET A 29 -5.83 6.82 20.97
N ILE A 30 -5.75 7.23 19.71
CA ILE A 30 -4.92 6.57 18.69
C ILE A 30 -3.80 7.52 18.32
N TYR A 31 -2.58 7.21 18.75
CA TYR A 31 -1.38 7.90 18.35
C TYR A 31 -0.79 7.25 17.12
N THR A 32 -0.40 8.06 16.14
CA THR A 32 0.19 7.59 14.88
C THR A 32 1.55 8.20 14.64
N TYR A 33 2.50 7.34 14.26
CA TYR A 33 3.90 7.70 14.03
C TYR A 33 4.38 7.10 12.71
N ALA A 34 5.48 7.65 12.18
CA ALA A 34 6.19 6.99 11.09
C ALA A 34 6.72 5.63 11.56
N ALA A 35 6.57 4.60 10.72
CA ALA A 35 6.95 3.22 11.05
C ALA A 35 8.39 3.13 11.57
N GLY A 36 8.61 2.33 12.60
CA GLY A 36 9.90 2.15 13.25
C GLY A 36 10.40 3.35 14.08
N THR A 37 9.59 4.42 14.23
CA THR A 37 10.03 5.65 14.91
C THR A 37 9.04 6.12 15.97
N SER A 38 9.35 7.25 16.60
CA SER A 38 8.46 8.02 17.46
C SER A 38 8.09 9.39 16.87
N THR A 39 8.41 9.62 15.59
CA THR A 39 8.05 10.85 14.88
C THR A 39 6.56 10.81 14.54
N PRO A 40 5.73 11.77 15.02
CA PRO A 40 4.32 11.81 14.67
C PRO A 40 4.10 11.83 13.16
N LYS A 41 3.12 11.06 12.70
CA LYS A 41 2.71 11.00 11.31
C LYS A 41 1.20 11.22 11.20
N ALA A 42 0.81 12.19 10.37
CA ALA A 42 -0.59 12.55 10.17
C ALA A 42 -1.40 11.41 9.56
N THR A 43 -2.66 11.31 9.97
CA THR A 43 -3.73 10.58 9.30
C THR A 43 -4.79 11.59 8.84
N TYR A 44 -5.77 11.17 8.07
CA TYR A 44 -6.67 12.09 7.40
C TYR A 44 -8.13 11.76 7.65
N THR A 45 -8.99 12.78 7.55
CA THR A 45 -10.44 12.64 7.67
C THR A 45 -11.10 12.21 6.36
N THR A 46 -10.38 12.33 5.22
CA THR A 46 -10.88 12.04 3.87
C THR A 46 -9.86 11.28 3.02
N ALA A 47 -10.34 10.57 2.01
CA ALA A 47 -9.51 9.85 1.05
C ALA A 47 -8.62 10.79 0.18
N ALA A 48 -8.98 12.07 0.09
CA ALA A 48 -8.18 13.06 -0.64
C ALA A 48 -6.91 13.47 0.12
N ALA A 49 -6.79 13.10 1.41
CA ALA A 49 -5.68 13.44 2.30
C ALA A 49 -5.43 14.95 2.39
N ASN A 50 -6.49 15.75 2.34
CA ASN A 50 -6.43 17.22 2.36
C ASN A 50 -6.82 17.83 3.70
N VAL A 51 -7.33 17.02 4.64
CA VAL A 51 -7.67 17.43 5.99
C VAL A 51 -7.11 16.40 6.96
N GLU A 52 -6.16 16.83 7.77
CA GLU A 52 -5.52 15.97 8.77
C GLU A 52 -6.43 15.74 9.97
N ASN A 53 -6.31 14.56 10.58
CA ASN A 53 -6.81 14.30 11.92
C ASN A 53 -5.86 14.91 12.96
N ASP A 54 -6.38 15.20 14.11
CA ASP A 54 -5.54 15.46 15.29
C ASP A 54 -4.72 14.19 15.63
N ASN A 55 -3.55 14.36 16.19
CA ASN A 55 -2.74 13.26 16.69
C ASN A 55 -2.41 13.48 18.17
N PRO A 56 -3.09 12.75 19.09
CA PRO A 56 -3.88 11.54 18.86
C PRO A 56 -5.28 11.80 18.28
N VAL A 57 -5.77 10.79 17.50
CA VAL A 57 -7.18 10.73 17.16
C VAL A 57 -7.98 10.24 18.38
N VAL A 58 -8.95 11.02 18.84
CA VAL A 58 -9.80 10.66 19.96
C VAL A 58 -11.05 9.93 19.48
N LEU A 59 -11.33 8.78 20.09
CA LEU A 59 -12.50 7.96 19.78
C LEU A 59 -13.78 8.57 20.37
N ASP A 60 -14.86 8.49 19.63
CA ASP A 60 -16.18 9.01 20.03
C ASP A 60 -16.86 8.15 21.11
N ALA A 61 -18.13 8.51 21.47
CA ALA A 61 -18.93 7.79 22.46
C ALA A 61 -19.24 6.32 22.11
N ARG A 62 -18.92 5.87 20.89
CA ARG A 62 -19.02 4.48 20.44
C ARG A 62 -17.65 3.79 20.31
N GLY A 63 -16.57 4.47 20.70
CA GLY A 63 -15.22 4.00 20.46
C GLY A 63 -14.84 4.00 18.97
N GLU A 64 -15.41 4.91 18.17
CA GLU A 64 -15.24 4.97 16.73
C GLU A 64 -14.45 6.20 16.30
N ALA A 65 -13.71 6.07 15.20
CA ALA A 65 -13.12 7.18 14.47
C ALA A 65 -13.04 6.89 12.97
N THR A 66 -13.05 7.94 12.16
CA THR A 66 -12.80 7.86 10.72
C THR A 66 -11.34 8.23 10.47
N ILE A 67 -10.55 7.26 10.00
CA ILE A 67 -9.11 7.43 9.79
C ILE A 67 -8.73 6.93 8.41
N PHE A 68 -8.22 7.82 7.58
CA PHE A 68 -7.58 7.49 6.31
C PHE A 68 -6.07 7.48 6.48
N TRP A 69 -5.42 6.45 5.98
CA TRP A 69 -4.00 6.17 6.11
C TRP A 69 -3.26 6.49 4.83
N ASP A 70 -2.04 7.01 4.95
CA ASP A 70 -1.15 7.24 3.81
C ASP A 70 0.20 6.60 4.04
N GLY A 71 0.41 5.42 3.41
CA GLY A 71 1.59 4.58 3.60
C GLY A 71 1.61 3.81 4.92
N THR A 72 2.79 3.64 5.52
CA THR A 72 3.02 2.76 6.68
C THR A 72 3.16 3.54 7.97
N TYR A 73 2.59 2.98 9.05
CA TYR A 73 2.51 3.62 10.36
C TYR A 73 2.96 2.69 11.48
N LYS A 74 3.40 3.31 12.59
CA LYS A 74 3.38 2.73 13.91
C LYS A 74 2.18 3.32 14.66
N VAL A 75 1.34 2.47 15.24
CA VAL A 75 0.11 2.84 15.94
C VAL A 75 0.22 2.47 17.40
N VAL A 76 -0.11 3.41 18.28
CA VAL A 76 -0.23 3.19 19.71
C VAL A 76 -1.65 3.52 20.14
N VAL A 77 -2.33 2.55 20.71
CA VAL A 77 -3.70 2.72 21.22
C VAL A 77 -3.65 2.83 22.74
N ARG A 78 -4.32 3.85 23.27
CA ARG A 78 -4.45 4.12 24.69
C ARG A 78 -5.91 4.22 25.08
N ASP A 79 -6.19 3.96 26.37
CA ASP A 79 -7.51 4.25 26.95
C ASP A 79 -7.68 5.74 27.23
N ALA A 80 -8.84 6.12 27.78
CA ALA A 80 -9.14 7.51 28.14
C ALA A 80 -8.28 8.06 29.31
N ASP A 81 -7.66 7.17 30.07
CA ASP A 81 -6.75 7.49 31.17
C ASP A 81 -5.28 7.52 30.74
N ASP A 82 -5.03 7.49 29.42
CA ASP A 82 -3.69 7.52 28.78
C ASP A 82 -2.83 6.27 29.02
N ASN A 83 -3.43 5.16 29.46
CA ASN A 83 -2.72 3.88 29.59
C ASN A 83 -2.56 3.22 28.21
N ILE A 84 -1.37 2.74 27.89
CA ILE A 84 -1.12 2.02 26.63
C ILE A 84 -1.82 0.65 26.70
N LEU A 85 -2.72 0.41 25.75
CA LEU A 85 -3.36 -0.90 25.58
C LEU A 85 -2.53 -1.80 24.69
N TYR A 86 -2.09 -1.29 23.55
CA TYR A 86 -1.19 -2.00 22.65
C TYR A 86 -0.46 -1.06 21.67
N THR A 87 0.59 -1.59 21.09
CA THR A 87 1.36 -0.93 20.01
C THR A 87 1.50 -1.90 18.85
N VAL A 88 1.26 -1.43 17.64
CA VAL A 88 1.50 -2.18 16.39
C VAL A 88 2.38 -1.34 15.50
N ASP A 89 3.46 -1.92 15.00
CA ASP A 89 4.34 -1.26 14.02
C ASP A 89 4.14 -1.83 12.63
N ASN A 90 4.57 -1.09 11.61
CA ASN A 90 4.44 -1.44 10.20
C ASN A 90 2.99 -1.71 9.74
N VAL A 91 2.02 -0.99 10.33
CA VAL A 91 0.64 -1.00 9.84
C VAL A 91 0.60 -0.28 8.51
N THR A 92 0.18 -0.98 7.45
CA THR A 92 0.05 -0.39 6.11
C THR A 92 -1.34 -0.59 5.55
N ALA A 93 -1.88 0.44 4.91
CA ALA A 93 -3.10 0.38 4.12
C ALA A 93 -2.82 0.16 2.63
N ASP A 94 -1.56 0.28 2.22
CA ASP A 94 -1.18 0.16 0.81
C ASP A 94 -1.02 -1.30 0.40
N ILE A 95 -1.88 -1.73 -0.51
CA ILE A 95 -1.70 -2.98 -1.25
C ILE A 95 -1.07 -2.60 -2.58
N SER A 96 0.26 -2.69 -2.65
CA SER A 96 1.00 -2.56 -3.92
C SER A 96 1.30 -3.93 -4.51
N ALA A 97 1.54 -3.98 -5.82
CA ALA A 97 1.95 -5.22 -6.47
C ALA A 97 3.25 -5.80 -5.89
N SER A 98 4.11 -4.95 -5.32
CA SER A 98 5.34 -5.37 -4.63
C SER A 98 5.09 -6.04 -3.28
N ASN A 99 3.90 -5.85 -2.67
CA ASN A 99 3.53 -6.44 -1.39
C ASN A 99 2.69 -7.72 -1.55
N ILE A 100 2.24 -8.03 -2.77
CA ILE A 100 1.51 -9.26 -3.08
C ILE A 100 2.52 -10.31 -3.50
N VAL A 101 2.67 -11.36 -2.69
CA VAL A 101 3.62 -12.45 -2.92
C VAL A 101 2.86 -13.71 -3.35
N TYR A 102 3.35 -14.36 -4.40
CA TYR A 102 2.90 -15.67 -4.85
C TYR A 102 4.11 -16.61 -4.90
N GLY A 103 4.18 -17.54 -3.98
CA GLY A 103 5.40 -18.31 -3.74
C GLY A 103 6.51 -17.40 -3.18
N ASP A 104 7.68 -17.43 -3.79
CA ASP A 104 8.84 -16.61 -3.40
C ASP A 104 8.96 -15.29 -4.20
N GLU A 105 7.99 -15.01 -5.11
CA GLU A 105 8.03 -13.87 -6.00
C GLU A 105 6.90 -12.88 -5.72
N THR A 106 7.18 -11.58 -5.91
CA THR A 106 6.15 -10.54 -5.82
C THR A 106 5.33 -10.47 -7.10
N LEU A 107 4.06 -10.04 -7.01
CA LEU A 107 3.23 -9.81 -8.19
C LEU A 107 3.86 -8.78 -9.14
N ALA A 108 4.55 -7.76 -8.61
CA ALA A 108 5.27 -6.79 -9.43
C ALA A 108 6.36 -7.46 -10.26
N PHE A 109 7.15 -8.37 -9.66
CA PHE A 109 8.19 -9.13 -10.36
C PHE A 109 7.59 -10.06 -11.41
N ILE A 110 6.51 -10.78 -11.07
CA ILE A 110 5.80 -11.68 -12.01
C ILE A 110 5.27 -10.90 -13.21
N LEU A 111 4.60 -9.77 -12.98
CA LEU A 111 4.07 -8.92 -14.05
C LEU A 111 5.19 -8.35 -14.93
N LEU A 112 6.29 -7.90 -14.32
CA LEU A 112 7.41 -7.31 -15.06
C LEU A 112 8.15 -8.34 -15.93
N ASN A 113 8.34 -9.56 -15.41
CA ASN A 113 9.16 -10.58 -16.09
C ASN A 113 8.37 -11.53 -16.99
N ASN A 114 7.06 -11.72 -16.73
CA ASN A 114 6.22 -12.66 -17.49
C ASN A 114 5.32 -11.98 -18.53
N LEU A 115 5.16 -10.65 -18.49
CA LEU A 115 4.46 -9.90 -19.53
C LEU A 115 5.47 -9.48 -20.61
N SER A 116 5.35 -10.06 -21.80
CA SER A 116 6.10 -9.58 -22.95
C SER A 116 5.74 -8.13 -23.26
N HIS A 117 6.74 -7.27 -23.37
CA HIS A 117 6.54 -5.91 -23.82
C HIS A 117 6.06 -5.93 -25.28
N VAL A 118 4.99 -5.21 -25.60
CA VAL A 118 4.41 -5.19 -26.94
C VAL A 118 4.82 -3.91 -27.66
N VAL A 119 5.45 -4.05 -28.82
CA VAL A 119 5.89 -2.93 -29.67
C VAL A 119 5.36 -3.07 -31.09
N ASP A 120 5.27 -1.97 -31.82
CA ASP A 120 4.67 -1.97 -33.14
C ASP A 120 5.65 -2.39 -34.25
N SER A 121 6.95 -2.14 -34.06
CA SER A 121 8.00 -2.42 -35.07
C SER A 121 9.31 -2.91 -34.46
N ILE A 122 10.21 -3.40 -35.35
CA ILE A 122 11.61 -3.74 -34.98
C ILE A 122 12.38 -2.48 -34.53
N ALA A 123 12.06 -1.32 -35.07
CA ALA A 123 12.69 -0.07 -34.66
C ALA A 123 12.35 0.24 -33.18
N ASP A 124 11.09 0.05 -32.78
CA ASP A 124 10.64 0.25 -31.40
C ASP A 124 11.22 -0.81 -30.46
N LEU A 125 11.40 -2.06 -30.93
CA LEU A 125 12.05 -3.12 -30.17
C LEU A 125 13.45 -2.72 -29.69
N LYS A 126 14.22 -2.02 -30.52
CA LYS A 126 15.57 -1.56 -30.19
C LYS A 126 15.60 -0.49 -29.09
N LEU A 127 14.47 0.18 -28.85
CA LEU A 127 14.31 1.20 -27.81
C LEU A 127 13.81 0.63 -26.48
N VAL A 128 13.44 -0.65 -26.44
CA VAL A 128 12.96 -1.31 -25.21
C VAL A 128 14.08 -1.35 -24.17
N GLU A 129 13.74 -0.93 -22.95
CA GLU A 129 14.65 -0.96 -21.79
C GLU A 129 14.96 -2.42 -21.39
N ARG A 130 16.16 -2.87 -21.69
CA ARG A 130 16.59 -4.28 -21.53
C ARG A 130 16.75 -4.73 -20.08
N THR A 131 16.87 -3.77 -19.16
CA THR A 131 16.92 -4.05 -17.71
C THR A 131 15.54 -4.34 -17.11
N LEU A 132 14.48 -3.93 -17.82
CA LEU A 132 13.10 -4.12 -17.38
C LEU A 132 12.40 -5.28 -18.08
N TYR A 133 12.77 -5.57 -19.34
CA TYR A 133 12.08 -6.56 -20.16
C TYR A 133 13.07 -7.52 -20.79
N THR A 134 12.89 -8.82 -20.53
CA THR A 134 13.69 -9.90 -21.11
C THR A 134 13.09 -10.45 -22.39
N SER A 135 11.84 -10.08 -22.72
CA SER A 135 11.17 -10.48 -23.95
C SER A 135 10.23 -9.40 -24.46
N ALA A 136 9.98 -9.38 -25.77
CA ALA A 136 9.00 -8.49 -26.39
C ALA A 136 8.25 -9.21 -27.51
N PHE A 137 6.99 -8.83 -27.73
CA PHE A 137 6.21 -9.19 -28.89
C PHE A 137 6.18 -8.01 -29.86
N VAL A 138 6.71 -8.20 -31.07
CA VAL A 138 6.70 -7.21 -32.13
C VAL A 138 5.55 -7.49 -33.08
N LYS A 139 4.69 -6.50 -33.34
CA LYS A 139 3.50 -6.66 -34.19
C LYS A 139 3.82 -6.68 -35.68
N GLY A 140 4.94 -6.13 -36.10
CA GLY A 140 5.37 -6.09 -37.49
C GLY A 140 6.83 -5.69 -37.66
N TYR A 141 7.37 -5.79 -38.88
CA TYR A 141 8.76 -5.42 -39.15
C TYR A 141 8.96 -3.90 -39.21
N TYR A 142 8.19 -3.23 -40.06
CA TYR A 142 8.19 -1.76 -40.21
C TYR A 142 7.02 -1.12 -39.48
N ALA A 143 5.86 -1.81 -39.47
CA ALA A 143 4.63 -1.35 -38.81
C ALA A 143 3.77 -2.53 -38.38
N ALA A 144 2.89 -2.32 -37.41
CA ALA A 144 1.96 -3.34 -36.92
C ALA A 144 1.14 -3.93 -38.08
N GLY A 145 1.16 -5.27 -38.20
CA GLY A 145 0.35 -5.99 -39.17
C GLY A 145 0.98 -6.21 -40.55
N ASP A 146 2.24 -5.84 -40.80
CA ASP A 146 2.94 -6.05 -42.07
C ASP A 146 3.47 -7.49 -42.28
N GLY A 147 3.20 -8.38 -41.33
CA GLY A 147 3.57 -9.81 -41.38
C GLY A 147 4.97 -10.15 -40.88
N GLY A 148 5.77 -9.17 -40.49
CA GLY A 148 7.15 -9.36 -40.01
C GLY A 148 7.27 -9.41 -38.48
N GLY A 149 6.18 -9.62 -37.75
CA GLY A 149 6.17 -9.66 -36.29
C GLY A 149 6.57 -11.00 -35.69
N GLY A 150 6.76 -11.02 -34.38
CA GLY A 150 7.10 -12.24 -33.64
C GLY A 150 7.51 -11.98 -32.20
N HIS A 151 7.79 -13.07 -31.47
CA HIS A 151 8.38 -13.00 -30.14
C HIS A 151 9.90 -12.92 -30.23
N TYR A 152 10.47 -11.99 -29.48
CA TYR A 152 11.90 -11.78 -29.37
C TYR A 152 12.32 -11.87 -27.91
N PHE A 153 13.48 -12.48 -27.68
CA PHE A 153 14.10 -12.60 -26.36
C PHE A 153 15.42 -11.84 -26.36
N TYR A 154 15.69 -11.15 -25.26
CA TYR A 154 16.97 -10.49 -25.07
C TYR A 154 18.04 -11.52 -24.75
N ASP A 155 19.09 -11.57 -25.56
CA ASP A 155 20.30 -12.32 -25.30
C ASP A 155 21.38 -11.38 -24.77
N SER A 156 21.77 -11.56 -23.52
CA SER A 156 22.82 -10.75 -22.88
C SER A 156 24.23 -11.06 -23.37
N THR A 157 24.40 -12.14 -24.13
CA THR A 157 25.70 -12.57 -24.66
C THR A 157 25.97 -12.02 -26.07
N ASP A 158 24.93 -11.49 -26.74
CA ASP A 158 25.03 -10.90 -28.07
C ASP A 158 25.38 -9.41 -27.92
N THR A 159 26.63 -9.04 -28.27
CA THR A 159 27.22 -7.70 -28.16
C THR A 159 27.43 -7.04 -29.51
#